data_63980ea5c7078bd3e656bb4f3d33f7df
#
_entry.id   63980ea5c7078bd3e656bb4f3d33f7df
#
_cell.length_a   1.000
_cell.length_b   1.000
_cell.length_c   1.000
_cell.angle_alpha   90.00
_cell.angle_beta   90.00
_cell.angle_gamma   90.00
#
_symmetry.space_group_name_H-M   'P 1'
#
loop_
_entity.id
_entity.type
_entity.pdbx_description
1 polymer ?
#
loop_
_entity_poly.entity_id
_entity_poly.type
_entity_poly.pdbx_seq_one_letter_code
_entity_poly.pdbx_strand_id
1 'polypeptide(L)'
;MPALPRARRLLLAALASATTVLGIATIVSGPAAPAGATGTAPARYAVNRPLCHEPAAAGGFRCYAVERQPASAGTPGAYRVAGKYGSGPAHGYTPAELARAYGYDPSRAVHQTVAVVDWYDDPNVLADLNAFDRTYHLPAETTRSFRKVNQDGRATPLPARSRTAATEIALDVQAVRAVCHRCRILLVEAKGPTGADLAAAENTAARLGANEISNSFGGVESGASRRLVAAFHHPGVVVVASTGDEGWLGWDLANAGYWTDGQASFPASDPDVVAVGGTTLRLTADGARATETVWNNDGADNAAGAGRPGGALGASGGGCSRRFAAGSWQWHSAGYAALRCGVDGRHRMAADLAVVADPETGFDVRDSFGHPSRPGGWLTVGGTSLSAPLVAGMYALAGGSGGSAFPAASLYVNHARFPHAAFDVTAGGNGYCGGEPNLAQCMAAVAALPESIGNNPNGITGEPLDCSFRRDGVSVTQAPLPAPQCNAGPGLDGPSGLGAPIGLGLFRPTSAVGRIDGLRRVGRHRVHIWRAALRPRVAGTTFTGFAWSWGDRTVTRGTAATARHAYKRPGRYLIRLTAFDSLHQIVVRTAFVRVTG
;
A
#
# COMPACT_ATOMS: atom_id res chain seq x y z
N MET A 1 -28.91 -13.60 -55.16
CA MET A 1 -28.56 -13.01 -56.46
C MET A 1 -29.26 -11.67 -56.61
N PRO A 2 -28.67 -10.58 -57.06
CA PRO A 2 -27.40 -10.37 -57.75
C PRO A 2 -26.46 -9.46 -56.94
N ALA A 3 -25.21 -9.56 -57.06
CA ALA A 3 -24.15 -9.16 -58.01
C ALA A 3 -23.37 -7.92 -57.52
N LEU A 4 -22.09 -8.16 -57.25
CA LEU A 4 -21.06 -7.15 -57.00
C LEU A 4 -20.65 -6.41 -58.31
N PRO A 5 -20.00 -5.25 -58.20
CA PRO A 5 -18.91 -4.97 -59.13
C PRO A 5 -17.57 -4.67 -58.45
N ARG A 6 -16.56 -5.14 -59.13
CA ARG A 6 -15.11 -4.96 -58.93
C ARG A 6 -14.70 -3.52 -59.27
N ALA A 7 -13.73 -2.98 -58.54
CA ALA A 7 -12.98 -1.78 -58.95
C ALA A 7 -11.47 -1.98 -58.81
N ARG A 8 -10.81 -1.52 -59.82
CA ARG A 8 -9.47 -1.69 -60.35
C ARG A 8 -8.33 -1.19 -59.43
N ARG A 9 -7.23 -1.92 -59.51
CA ARG A 9 -5.88 -1.49 -59.13
C ARG A 9 -5.32 -0.50 -60.16
N LEU A 10 -4.65 0.57 -59.68
CA LEU A 10 -3.74 1.40 -60.46
C LEU A 10 -2.35 1.33 -59.82
N LEU A 11 -1.40 0.75 -60.55
CA LEU A 11 0.04 0.87 -60.32
C LEU A 11 0.51 2.22 -60.87
N LEU A 12 1.31 2.97 -60.12
CA LEU A 12 2.15 4.04 -60.66
C LEU A 12 3.60 3.72 -60.26
N ALA A 13 4.40 3.47 -61.28
CA ALA A 13 5.84 3.39 -61.24
C ALA A 13 6.43 4.81 -61.33
N ALA A 14 7.37 5.17 -60.49
CA ALA A 14 8.18 6.37 -60.60
C ALA A 14 9.64 5.98 -60.85
N LEU A 15 10.15 6.36 -61.97
CA LEU A 15 11.57 6.30 -62.36
C LEU A 15 12.39 7.29 -61.56
N ALA A 16 13.51 6.86 -60.99
CA ALA A 16 14.53 7.69 -60.42
C ALA A 16 15.65 7.90 -61.46
N SER A 17 15.89 9.13 -61.84
CA SER A 17 17.05 9.56 -62.63
C SER A 17 18.19 9.97 -61.70
N ALA A 18 19.32 9.30 -61.79
CA ALA A 18 20.55 9.65 -61.09
C ALA A 18 21.34 10.65 -61.95
N THR A 19 21.59 11.83 -61.40
CA THR A 19 22.56 12.78 -61.93
C THR A 19 23.77 12.84 -60.99
N THR A 20 24.90 12.38 -61.49
CA THR A 20 26.20 12.41 -60.80
C THR A 20 26.82 13.80 -61.02
N VAL A 21 27.00 14.56 -59.95
CA VAL A 21 27.82 15.79 -59.94
C VAL A 21 29.13 15.50 -59.21
N LEU A 22 30.23 15.52 -59.95
CA LEU A 22 31.58 15.46 -59.41
C LEU A 22 31.97 16.82 -58.84
N GLY A 23 31.97 16.96 -57.51
CA GLY A 23 32.48 18.12 -56.81
C GLY A 23 33.85 17.84 -56.21
N ILE A 24 34.89 18.52 -56.70
CA ILE A 24 36.23 18.48 -56.13
C ILE A 24 36.21 19.33 -54.84
N ALA A 25 36.31 18.65 -53.69
CA ALA A 25 36.46 19.33 -52.39
C ALA A 25 37.94 19.43 -52.01
N THR A 26 38.44 20.64 -52.00
CA THR A 26 39.75 20.99 -51.41
C THR A 26 39.68 20.84 -49.88
N ILE A 27 40.45 19.89 -49.35
CA ILE A 27 40.59 19.67 -47.91
C ILE A 27 41.48 20.81 -47.36
N VAL A 28 40.88 21.73 -46.62
CA VAL A 28 41.58 22.64 -45.73
C VAL A 28 41.70 21.96 -44.36
N SER A 29 42.90 21.46 -44.01
CA SER A 29 43.18 20.93 -42.70
C SER A 29 43.27 22.07 -41.68
N GLY A 30 42.18 22.30 -40.95
CA GLY A 30 42.15 23.07 -39.71
C GLY A 30 42.74 22.25 -38.53
N PRO A 31 43.26 22.92 -37.49
CA PRO A 31 43.83 22.19 -36.34
C PRO A 31 42.75 21.35 -35.62
N ALA A 32 43.05 20.09 -35.39
CA ALA A 32 42.21 19.18 -34.62
C ALA A 32 41.97 19.74 -33.23
N ALA A 33 40.69 20.01 -32.90
CA ALA A 33 40.27 20.26 -31.52
C ALA A 33 40.63 19.05 -30.65
N PRO A 34 41.12 19.24 -29.42
CA PRO A 34 41.40 18.12 -28.54
C PRO A 34 40.12 17.34 -28.29
N ALA A 35 40.14 16.04 -28.53
CA ALA A 35 39.10 15.12 -28.17
C ALA A 35 38.86 15.25 -26.67
N GLY A 36 37.80 15.94 -26.29
CA GLY A 36 37.33 16.01 -24.92
C GLY A 36 37.04 14.57 -24.50
N ALA A 37 37.85 14.06 -23.57
CA ALA A 37 37.57 12.81 -22.89
C ALA A 37 36.15 12.94 -22.28
N THR A 38 35.18 12.29 -22.88
CA THR A 38 33.87 12.04 -22.25
C THR A 38 34.17 11.02 -21.13
N GLY A 39 34.64 11.54 -20.01
CA GLY A 39 34.76 10.77 -18.78
C GLY A 39 33.34 10.28 -18.42
N THR A 40 33.09 9.03 -18.70
CA THR A 40 31.90 8.37 -18.15
C THR A 40 32.00 8.49 -16.64
N ALA A 41 31.04 9.18 -16.03
CA ALA A 41 30.98 9.27 -14.58
C ALA A 41 31.09 7.83 -13.99
N PRO A 42 31.86 7.64 -12.91
CA PRO A 42 32.06 6.31 -12.34
C PRO A 42 30.72 5.69 -12.03
N ALA A 43 30.56 4.41 -12.37
CA ALA A 43 29.34 3.67 -12.09
C ALA A 43 29.06 3.71 -10.58
N ARG A 44 27.85 4.10 -10.20
CA ARG A 44 27.39 4.10 -8.83
C ARG A 44 26.76 2.75 -8.53
N TYR A 45 27.03 2.22 -7.35
CA TYR A 45 26.44 1.00 -6.85
C TYR A 45 25.67 1.28 -5.56
N ALA A 46 24.63 0.51 -5.31
CA ALA A 46 23.84 0.54 -4.10
C ALA A 46 23.51 -0.89 -3.63
N VAL A 47 23.13 -1.01 -2.38
CA VAL A 47 22.58 -2.23 -1.78
C VAL A 47 21.33 -1.83 -0.98
N ASN A 48 20.30 -2.64 -1.07
CA ASN A 48 19.10 -2.45 -0.26
C ASN A 48 19.27 -3.15 1.08
N ARG A 49 18.90 -2.47 2.17
CA ARG A 49 18.98 -3.02 3.52
C ARG A 49 17.64 -2.80 4.25
N PRO A 50 16.94 -3.88 4.63
CA PRO A 50 15.82 -3.79 5.55
C PRO A 50 16.26 -3.11 6.86
N LEU A 51 15.45 -2.19 7.38
CA LEU A 51 15.76 -1.45 8.61
C LEU A 51 15.37 -2.23 9.86
N CYS A 52 14.30 -3.01 9.80
CA CYS A 52 13.81 -3.83 10.91
C CYS A 52 14.26 -5.28 10.74
N HIS A 53 15.49 -5.57 11.18
CA HIS A 53 16.08 -6.91 11.10
C HIS A 53 15.67 -7.88 12.21
N GLU A 54 15.02 -7.40 13.24
CA GLU A 54 14.65 -8.25 14.36
C GLU A 54 13.57 -9.23 13.90
N PRO A 55 13.82 -10.57 14.11
CA PRO A 55 12.72 -11.49 13.98
C PRO A 55 11.66 -11.07 14.97
N ALA A 56 10.47 -10.79 14.47
CA ALA A 56 9.36 -10.73 15.36
C ALA A 56 9.33 -12.07 16.11
N ALA A 57 9.47 -12.05 17.44
CA ALA A 57 9.16 -13.23 18.26
C ALA A 57 7.84 -13.80 17.77
N ALA A 58 7.63 -15.10 17.85
CA ALA A 58 6.42 -15.72 17.32
C ALA A 58 5.17 -14.92 17.72
N GLY A 59 4.52 -14.24 16.74
CA GLY A 59 3.41 -13.31 16.97
C GLY A 59 3.80 -11.84 17.21
N GLY A 60 5.07 -11.43 17.02
CA GLY A 60 5.52 -10.05 17.02
C GLY A 60 5.33 -9.38 15.65
N PHE A 61 5.53 -8.07 15.63
CA PHE A 61 5.45 -7.23 14.44
C PHE A 61 6.82 -6.68 14.07
N ARG A 62 6.99 -6.32 12.82
CA ARG A 62 8.18 -5.66 12.30
C ARG A 62 7.80 -4.54 11.34
N CYS A 63 8.65 -3.55 11.17
CA CYS A 63 8.46 -2.53 10.16
C CYS A 63 8.86 -3.02 8.77
N TYR A 64 8.44 -2.29 7.77
CA TYR A 64 8.60 -2.62 6.37
C TYR A 64 9.32 -1.50 5.60
N ALA A 65 10.39 -0.94 6.18
CA ALA A 65 11.26 0.01 5.51
C ALA A 65 12.56 -0.62 5.05
N VAL A 66 13.00 -0.22 3.87
CA VAL A 66 14.25 -0.67 3.23
C VAL A 66 15.07 0.55 2.81
N GLU A 67 16.27 0.67 3.34
CA GLU A 67 17.20 1.73 2.98
C GLU A 67 18.02 1.36 1.74
N ARG A 68 18.15 2.30 0.79
CA ARG A 68 19.12 2.24 -0.30
C ARG A 68 20.45 2.81 0.18
N GLN A 69 21.44 1.94 0.40
CA GLN A 69 22.78 2.34 0.83
C GLN A 69 23.75 2.39 -0.34
N PRO A 70 24.65 3.40 -0.43
CA PRO A 70 25.76 3.39 -1.36
C PRO A 70 26.66 2.18 -1.12
N ALA A 71 27.14 1.55 -2.21
CA ALA A 71 27.96 0.36 -2.15
C ALA A 71 29.11 0.43 -3.16
N SER A 72 30.10 -0.47 -3.03
CA SER A 72 31.14 -0.72 -4.02
C SER A 72 30.72 -1.84 -4.98
N ALA A 73 31.30 -1.90 -6.17
CA ALA A 73 31.02 -2.93 -7.18
C ALA A 73 31.20 -4.38 -6.68
N GLY A 74 32.02 -4.61 -5.67
CA GLY A 74 32.26 -5.94 -5.08
C GLY A 74 31.45 -6.22 -3.82
N THR A 75 30.55 -5.32 -3.40
CA THR A 75 29.72 -5.56 -2.22
C THR A 75 28.68 -6.64 -2.54
N PRO A 76 28.55 -7.71 -1.73
CA PRO A 76 27.50 -8.69 -1.94
C PRO A 76 26.13 -8.05 -2.00
N GLY A 77 25.32 -8.41 -2.99
CA GLY A 77 24.01 -7.81 -3.23
C GLY A 77 24.00 -6.41 -3.83
N ALA A 78 25.18 -5.82 -4.14
CA ALA A 78 25.23 -4.52 -4.78
C ALA A 78 24.78 -4.58 -6.24
N TYR A 79 23.95 -3.63 -6.63
CA TYR A 79 23.50 -3.42 -8.00
C TYR A 79 23.99 -2.08 -8.55
N ARG A 80 24.09 -1.98 -9.86
CA ARG A 80 24.45 -0.73 -10.53
C ARG A 80 23.26 0.20 -10.58
N VAL A 81 23.38 1.37 -9.97
CA VAL A 81 22.34 2.40 -10.04
C VAL A 81 22.33 3.02 -11.44
N ALA A 82 21.24 2.86 -12.18
CA ALA A 82 21.11 3.31 -13.57
C ALA A 82 20.82 4.82 -13.72
N GLY A 83 21.29 5.65 -12.81
CA GLY A 83 21.13 7.09 -12.87
C GLY A 83 20.58 7.72 -11.58
N LYS A 84 20.07 8.92 -11.68
CA LYS A 84 19.28 9.57 -10.63
C LYS A 84 17.82 9.23 -10.88
N TYR A 85 17.13 8.64 -9.90
CA TYR A 85 15.71 8.41 -10.02
C TYR A 85 14.90 9.62 -9.59
N GLY A 86 15.36 10.36 -8.55
CA GLY A 86 14.74 11.57 -8.05
C GLY A 86 15.70 12.74 -7.92
N SER A 87 15.17 13.93 -7.68
CA SER A 87 15.91 15.18 -7.52
C SER A 87 16.23 15.51 -6.07
N GLY A 88 15.90 14.65 -5.12
CA GLY A 88 16.15 14.86 -3.71
C GLY A 88 17.63 14.80 -3.31
N PRO A 89 17.98 15.22 -2.09
CA PRO A 89 19.37 15.31 -1.61
C PRO A 89 20.14 13.97 -1.64
N ALA A 90 19.46 12.84 -1.44
CA ALA A 90 20.03 11.49 -1.52
C ALA A 90 19.67 10.78 -2.84
N HIS A 91 19.15 11.51 -3.83
CA HIS A 91 18.74 11.03 -5.15
C HIS A 91 17.49 10.12 -5.15
N GLY A 92 16.67 10.18 -4.11
CA GLY A 92 15.33 9.64 -4.08
C GLY A 92 14.30 10.67 -4.56
N TYR A 93 13.03 10.26 -4.64
CA TYR A 93 11.93 11.14 -5.02
C TYR A 93 11.69 12.22 -3.96
N THR A 94 11.19 13.34 -4.44
CA THR A 94 10.75 14.51 -3.66
C THR A 94 9.23 14.54 -3.55
N PRO A 95 8.67 15.33 -2.61
CA PRO A 95 7.22 15.54 -2.52
C PRO A 95 6.58 16.00 -3.84
N ALA A 96 7.26 16.89 -4.56
CA ALA A 96 6.76 17.43 -5.82
C ALA A 96 6.74 16.38 -6.95
N GLU A 97 7.73 15.53 -7.03
CA GLU A 97 7.79 14.43 -8.00
C GLU A 97 6.68 13.41 -7.74
N LEU A 98 6.45 13.01 -6.49
CA LEU A 98 5.36 12.10 -6.14
C LEU A 98 3.98 12.73 -6.42
N ALA A 99 3.79 14.00 -6.07
CA ALA A 99 2.54 14.72 -6.35
C ALA A 99 2.23 14.77 -7.85
N ARG A 100 3.24 15.00 -8.70
CA ARG A 100 3.11 15.00 -10.15
C ARG A 100 2.84 13.61 -10.71
N ALA A 101 3.59 12.61 -10.26
CA ALA A 101 3.44 11.21 -10.72
C ALA A 101 2.04 10.66 -10.46
N TYR A 102 1.50 10.93 -9.28
CA TYR A 102 0.16 10.47 -8.87
C TYR A 102 -0.95 11.49 -9.16
N GLY A 103 -0.64 12.72 -9.60
CA GLY A 103 -1.61 13.69 -10.09
C GLY A 103 -2.50 14.31 -9.02
N TYR A 104 -1.98 14.59 -7.82
CA TYR A 104 -2.72 15.28 -6.75
C TYR A 104 -2.11 16.64 -6.39
N ASP A 105 -2.93 17.52 -5.78
CA ASP A 105 -2.48 18.79 -5.20
C ASP A 105 -2.24 18.62 -3.69
N PRO A 106 -0.97 18.57 -3.24
CA PRO A 106 -0.65 18.38 -1.84
C PRO A 106 -0.93 19.62 -0.97
N SER A 107 -1.12 20.80 -1.59
CA SER A 107 -1.39 22.07 -0.89
C SER A 107 -2.86 22.28 -0.54
N ARG A 108 -3.74 21.39 -1.01
CA ARG A 108 -5.18 21.46 -0.76
C ARG A 108 -5.49 21.63 0.72
N ALA A 109 -6.32 22.61 1.04
CA ALA A 109 -6.75 22.87 2.41
C ALA A 109 -7.74 21.80 2.87
N VAL A 110 -7.31 20.99 3.85
CA VAL A 110 -8.13 19.97 4.50
C VAL A 110 -7.99 20.06 6.01
N HIS A 111 -9.02 19.58 6.74
CA HIS A 111 -9.03 19.56 8.20
C HIS A 111 -8.94 18.11 8.71
N GLN A 112 -7.93 17.39 8.23
CA GLN A 112 -7.70 16.00 8.59
C GLN A 112 -6.52 15.87 9.56
N THR A 113 -6.57 14.84 10.38
CA THR A 113 -5.47 14.41 11.27
C THR A 113 -5.07 13.00 10.84
N VAL A 114 -3.87 12.88 10.28
CA VAL A 114 -3.27 11.60 9.96
C VAL A 114 -2.42 11.18 11.15
N ALA A 115 -2.79 10.06 11.79
CA ALA A 115 -1.94 9.45 12.79
C ALA A 115 -0.93 8.51 12.12
N VAL A 116 0.27 8.47 12.67
CA VAL A 116 1.32 7.49 12.40
C VAL A 116 1.48 6.68 13.67
N VAL A 117 1.39 5.37 13.57
CA VAL A 117 1.60 4.45 14.70
C VAL A 117 2.89 3.68 14.45
N ASP A 118 3.87 3.93 15.33
CA ASP A 118 5.17 3.27 15.34
C ASP A 118 5.54 2.85 16.75
N TRP A 119 6.72 2.26 16.96
CA TRP A 119 7.22 1.91 18.27
C TRP A 119 8.59 2.52 18.55
N TYR A 120 8.90 2.66 19.83
CA TYR A 120 10.06 3.39 20.35
C TYR A 120 10.01 4.90 20.07
N ASP A 121 11.02 5.63 20.54
CA ASP A 121 11.11 7.09 20.39
C ASP A 121 12.20 7.49 19.40
N ASP A 122 11.83 8.34 18.44
CA ASP A 122 12.77 9.20 17.74
C ASP A 122 12.80 10.59 18.37
N PRO A 123 13.84 10.94 19.11
CA PRO A 123 13.93 12.25 19.78
C PRO A 123 14.08 13.43 18.81
N ASN A 124 14.51 13.18 17.58
CA ASN A 124 14.80 14.21 16.58
C ASN A 124 13.69 14.40 15.54
N VAL A 125 12.63 13.59 15.55
CA VAL A 125 11.59 13.54 14.49
C VAL A 125 11.03 14.92 14.11
N LEU A 126 10.73 15.79 15.08
CA LEU A 126 10.22 17.14 14.80
C LEU A 126 11.29 18.06 14.21
N ALA A 127 12.53 17.95 14.64
CA ALA A 127 13.65 18.74 14.10
C ALA A 127 13.95 18.33 12.66
N ASP A 128 13.92 17.03 12.39
CA ASP A 128 14.15 16.46 11.06
C ASP A 128 12.98 16.75 10.11
N LEU A 129 11.72 16.66 10.56
CA LEU A 129 10.55 17.07 9.79
C LEU A 129 10.61 18.55 9.42
N ASN A 130 10.95 19.44 10.36
CA ASN A 130 11.13 20.87 10.05
C ASN A 130 12.31 21.13 9.10
N ALA A 131 13.35 20.30 9.11
CA ALA A 131 14.45 20.42 8.15
C ALA A 131 14.03 19.92 6.75
N PHE A 132 13.24 18.85 6.69
CA PHE A 132 12.58 18.37 5.48
C PHE A 132 11.67 19.46 4.90
N ASP A 133 10.79 20.06 5.70
CA ASP A 133 9.89 21.13 5.29
C ASP A 133 10.64 22.33 4.69
N ARG A 134 11.74 22.77 5.34
CA ARG A 134 12.56 23.85 4.78
C ARG A 134 13.20 23.48 3.44
N THR A 135 13.66 22.24 3.28
CA THR A 135 14.31 21.77 2.06
C THR A 135 13.34 21.77 0.87
N TYR A 136 12.10 21.42 1.12
CA TYR A 136 11.06 21.32 0.07
C TYR A 136 10.09 22.51 0.07
N HIS A 137 10.38 23.57 0.81
CA HIS A 137 9.54 24.79 0.93
C HIS A 137 8.11 24.50 1.38
N LEU A 138 7.95 23.54 2.29
CA LEU A 138 6.69 23.20 2.91
C LEU A 138 6.42 24.07 4.17
N PRO A 139 5.17 24.16 4.63
CA PRO A 139 4.84 24.88 5.87
C PRO A 139 5.54 24.26 7.08
N ALA A 140 6.24 25.08 7.85
CA ALA A 140 6.90 24.62 9.08
C ALA A 140 5.88 24.09 10.12
N GLU A 141 6.30 23.09 10.88
CA GLU A 141 5.48 22.49 11.91
C GLU A 141 5.27 23.39 13.13
N THR A 142 4.10 23.26 13.70
CA THR A 142 3.67 23.93 14.92
C THR A 142 3.08 22.90 15.90
N THR A 143 2.86 23.29 17.14
CA THR A 143 2.15 22.45 18.13
C THR A 143 0.70 22.12 17.73
N ARG A 144 0.16 22.79 16.69
CA ARG A 144 -1.17 22.52 16.14
C ARG A 144 -1.13 21.55 14.97
N SER A 145 -0.03 21.52 14.22
CA SER A 145 0.14 20.67 13.02
C SER A 145 0.88 19.37 13.30
N PHE A 146 1.73 19.32 14.36
CA PHE A 146 2.43 18.11 14.78
C PHE A 146 2.27 17.87 16.27
N ARG A 147 1.96 16.62 16.63
CA ARG A 147 1.87 16.17 18.02
C ARG A 147 2.46 14.77 18.16
N LYS A 148 3.36 14.57 19.15
CA LYS A 148 3.92 13.28 19.52
C LYS A 148 3.43 12.86 20.90
N VAL A 149 3.02 11.59 21.05
CA VAL A 149 2.54 11.00 22.31
C VAL A 149 2.94 9.52 22.38
N ASN A 150 2.98 8.98 23.59
CA ASN A 150 3.10 7.54 23.80
C ASN A 150 1.76 6.80 23.55
N GLN A 151 1.77 5.46 23.59
CA GLN A 151 0.59 4.62 23.39
C GLN A 151 -0.59 4.89 24.34
N ASP A 152 -0.36 5.58 25.48
CA ASP A 152 -1.41 6.00 26.41
C ASP A 152 -2.00 7.37 26.08
N GLY A 153 -1.42 8.08 25.10
CA GLY A 153 -1.80 9.42 24.68
C GLY A 153 -1.16 10.54 25.48
N ARG A 154 -0.09 10.25 26.25
CA ARG A 154 0.66 11.21 27.07
C ARG A 154 1.88 11.71 26.30
N ALA A 155 2.22 12.98 26.50
CA ALA A 155 3.45 13.56 25.94
C ALA A 155 4.71 13.04 26.65
N THR A 156 4.59 12.54 27.86
CA THR A 156 5.68 11.97 28.67
C THR A 156 5.15 10.93 29.66
N PRO A 157 5.94 9.91 30.05
CA PRO A 157 7.22 9.55 29.44
C PRO A 157 7.00 8.95 28.04
N LEU A 158 7.92 9.21 27.13
CA LEU A 158 7.98 8.54 25.82
C LEU A 158 8.65 7.17 25.98
N PRO A 159 8.51 6.27 24.97
CA PRO A 159 9.18 4.97 24.96
C PRO A 159 10.72 5.09 24.97
N ALA A 160 11.42 3.97 25.02
CA ALA A 160 12.86 3.93 24.84
C ALA A 160 13.22 4.42 23.42
N ARG A 161 14.34 5.14 23.31
CA ARG A 161 14.87 5.63 22.03
C ARG A 161 15.45 4.47 21.22
N SER A 162 15.20 4.47 19.91
CA SER A 162 15.74 3.47 18.99
C SER A 162 16.21 4.12 17.70
N ARG A 163 17.48 3.89 17.33
CA ARG A 163 18.04 4.39 16.06
C ARG A 163 17.44 3.68 14.83
N THR A 164 17.14 2.39 14.96
CA THR A 164 16.54 1.61 13.88
C THR A 164 15.09 2.00 13.65
N ALA A 165 14.32 2.23 14.71
CA ALA A 165 12.95 2.70 14.60
C ALA A 165 12.86 4.18 14.15
N ALA A 166 13.88 4.99 14.43
CA ALA A 166 13.86 6.41 14.07
C ALA A 166 13.73 6.63 12.55
N THR A 167 14.38 5.80 11.75
CA THR A 167 14.29 5.92 10.28
C THR A 167 12.88 5.57 9.77
N GLU A 168 12.22 4.57 10.37
CA GLU A 168 10.82 4.25 10.08
C GLU A 168 9.91 5.43 10.44
N ILE A 169 10.03 5.94 11.67
CA ILE A 169 9.27 7.08 12.16
C ILE A 169 9.47 8.31 11.28
N ALA A 170 10.72 8.59 10.89
CA ALA A 170 11.05 9.71 10.02
C ALA A 170 10.44 9.54 8.61
N LEU A 171 10.51 8.33 8.03
CA LEU A 171 9.88 8.00 6.76
C LEU A 171 8.38 8.29 6.80
N ASP A 172 7.69 7.76 7.79
CA ASP A 172 6.23 7.81 7.88
C ASP A 172 5.71 9.25 8.02
N VAL A 173 6.26 10.00 8.96
CA VAL A 173 5.81 11.39 9.18
C VAL A 173 6.13 12.28 7.98
N GLN A 174 7.29 12.09 7.32
CA GLN A 174 7.69 12.87 6.14
C GLN A 174 6.90 12.45 4.89
N ALA A 175 6.55 11.17 4.72
CA ALA A 175 5.68 10.71 3.64
C ALA A 175 4.25 11.28 3.77
N VAL A 176 3.67 11.28 4.98
CA VAL A 176 2.39 11.97 5.23
C VAL A 176 2.50 13.46 4.88
N ARG A 177 3.57 14.15 5.30
CA ARG A 177 3.78 15.58 5.02
C ARG A 177 3.97 15.83 3.54
N ALA A 178 4.66 14.96 2.82
CA ALA A 178 4.88 15.05 1.38
C ALA A 178 3.57 15.02 0.59
N VAL A 179 2.60 14.23 1.03
CA VAL A 179 1.29 14.11 0.37
C VAL A 179 0.34 15.22 0.83
N CYS A 180 0.28 15.51 2.12
CA CYS A 180 -0.70 16.44 2.69
C CYS A 180 0.01 17.55 3.48
N HIS A 181 0.36 18.63 2.80
CA HIS A 181 1.11 19.76 3.39
C HIS A 181 0.38 20.45 4.55
N ARG A 182 -0.93 20.30 4.66
CA ARG A 182 -1.77 20.98 5.66
C ARG A 182 -2.49 20.04 6.64
N CYS A 183 -2.29 18.74 6.51
CA CYS A 183 -2.79 17.78 7.49
C CYS A 183 -2.10 17.96 8.84
N ARG A 184 -2.81 17.70 9.90
CA ARG A 184 -2.20 17.51 11.21
C ARG A 184 -1.61 16.11 11.28
N ILE A 185 -0.42 15.98 11.83
CA ILE A 185 0.25 14.71 12.07
C ILE A 185 0.20 14.41 13.57
N LEU A 186 -0.28 13.22 13.90
CA LEU A 186 -0.29 12.68 15.26
C LEU A 186 0.61 11.44 15.31
N LEU A 187 1.84 11.58 15.77
CA LEU A 187 2.72 10.44 16.02
C LEU A 187 2.36 9.78 17.35
N VAL A 188 2.02 8.50 17.32
CA VAL A 188 1.73 7.68 18.50
C VAL A 188 2.79 6.59 18.62
N GLU A 189 3.69 6.75 19.57
CA GLU A 189 4.82 5.85 19.81
C GLU A 189 4.41 4.74 20.78
N ALA A 190 4.32 3.50 20.26
CA ALA A 190 4.12 2.31 21.07
C ALA A 190 5.39 1.95 21.85
N LYS A 191 5.22 1.25 22.97
CA LYS A 191 6.35 0.84 23.83
C LYS A 191 7.29 -0.14 23.13
N GLY A 192 6.75 -0.97 22.23
CA GLY A 192 7.52 -1.95 21.46
C GLY A 192 6.65 -2.64 20.42
N PRO A 193 7.23 -3.55 19.59
CA PRO A 193 6.56 -4.21 18.47
C PRO A 193 5.69 -5.39 18.90
N THR A 194 5.02 -5.31 20.05
CA THR A 194 4.06 -6.34 20.46
C THR A 194 2.65 -6.00 20.00
N GLY A 195 1.85 -7.02 19.67
CA GLY A 195 0.45 -6.79 19.27
C GLY A 195 -0.38 -6.05 20.31
N ALA A 196 -0.06 -6.19 21.60
CA ALA A 196 -0.74 -5.48 22.68
C ALA A 196 -0.37 -3.99 22.70
N ASP A 197 0.91 -3.65 22.52
CA ASP A 197 1.38 -2.27 22.52
C ASP A 197 0.87 -1.51 21.28
N LEU A 198 0.93 -2.16 20.11
CA LEU A 198 0.41 -1.60 18.85
C LEU A 198 -1.10 -1.41 18.89
N ALA A 199 -1.86 -2.39 19.42
CA ALA A 199 -3.29 -2.24 19.64
C ALA A 199 -3.66 -1.10 20.59
N ALA A 200 -2.83 -0.85 21.61
CA ALA A 200 -3.02 0.29 22.51
C ALA A 200 -2.75 1.63 21.80
N ALA A 201 -1.69 1.70 20.97
CA ALA A 201 -1.35 2.88 20.20
C ALA A 201 -2.43 3.19 19.15
N GLU A 202 -2.93 2.18 18.43
CA GLU A 202 -3.99 2.27 17.43
C GLU A 202 -5.30 2.83 18.04
N ASN A 203 -5.73 2.24 19.17
CA ASN A 203 -6.90 2.75 19.91
C ASN A 203 -6.68 4.19 20.42
N THR A 204 -5.45 4.54 20.77
CA THR A 204 -5.10 5.90 21.20
C THR A 204 -5.16 6.88 20.03
N ALA A 205 -4.66 6.54 18.86
CA ALA A 205 -4.75 7.35 17.66
C ALA A 205 -6.22 7.68 17.34
N ALA A 206 -7.08 6.67 17.29
CA ALA A 206 -8.51 6.86 17.06
C ALA A 206 -9.18 7.70 18.16
N ARG A 207 -8.87 7.46 19.44
CA ARG A 207 -9.41 8.21 20.58
C ARG A 207 -8.98 9.68 20.58
N LEU A 208 -7.79 9.99 20.10
CA LEU A 208 -7.26 11.36 19.99
C LEU A 208 -7.75 12.09 18.73
N GLY A 209 -8.60 11.46 17.94
CA GLY A 209 -9.31 12.09 16.82
C GLY A 209 -8.61 11.99 15.47
N ALA A 210 -7.80 10.95 15.26
CA ALA A 210 -7.30 10.62 13.94
C ALA A 210 -8.46 10.38 12.96
N ASN A 211 -8.33 10.90 11.76
CA ASN A 211 -9.22 10.62 10.64
C ASN A 211 -8.68 9.47 9.79
N GLU A 212 -7.36 9.42 9.68
CA GLU A 212 -6.57 8.37 9.06
C GLU A 212 -5.51 7.87 10.05
N ILE A 213 -5.18 6.58 10.00
CA ILE A 213 -4.10 5.97 10.76
C ILE A 213 -3.24 5.15 9.79
N SER A 214 -1.94 5.45 9.75
CA SER A 214 -0.94 4.72 8.96
C SER A 214 -0.21 3.72 9.84
N ASN A 215 -0.09 2.49 9.35
CA ASN A 215 0.59 1.38 9.99
C ASN A 215 1.62 0.78 9.02
N SER A 216 2.86 1.18 9.18
CA SER A 216 3.98 0.73 8.35
C SER A 216 4.62 -0.54 8.92
N PHE A 217 3.80 -1.44 9.39
CA PHE A 217 4.23 -2.68 10.02
C PHE A 217 3.26 -3.83 9.79
N GLY A 218 3.75 -5.02 10.05
CA GLY A 218 2.93 -6.21 10.09
C GLY A 218 3.64 -7.39 10.71
N GLY A 219 2.88 -8.44 10.85
CA GLY A 219 3.36 -9.72 11.33
C GLY A 219 2.59 -10.84 10.65
N VAL A 220 3.10 -12.06 10.79
CA VAL A 220 2.47 -13.24 10.20
C VAL A 220 1.06 -13.41 10.72
N GLU A 221 0.10 -13.56 9.81
CA GLU A 221 -1.29 -13.85 10.13
C GLU A 221 -1.41 -15.12 10.98
N SER A 222 -2.01 -15.02 12.15
CA SER A 222 -2.07 -16.11 13.13
C SER A 222 -3.41 -16.17 13.86
N GLY A 223 -3.61 -17.17 14.71
CA GLY A 223 -4.77 -17.22 15.61
C GLY A 223 -4.83 -16.03 16.58
N ALA A 224 -3.68 -15.44 16.91
CA ALA A 224 -3.60 -14.24 17.75
C ALA A 224 -4.12 -12.99 17.02
N SER A 225 -3.95 -12.89 15.70
CA SER A 225 -4.40 -11.76 14.88
C SER A 225 -5.90 -11.49 15.06
N ARG A 226 -6.73 -12.52 15.15
CA ARG A 226 -8.17 -12.38 15.40
C ARG A 226 -8.52 -11.63 16.69
N ARG A 227 -7.64 -11.68 17.70
CA ARG A 227 -7.86 -10.96 18.97
C ARG A 227 -7.51 -9.47 18.85
N LEU A 228 -6.73 -9.10 17.85
CA LEU A 228 -6.26 -7.73 17.59
C LEU A 228 -7.18 -6.96 16.63
N VAL A 229 -8.01 -7.64 15.82
CA VAL A 229 -8.92 -7.02 14.82
C VAL A 229 -9.68 -5.82 15.39
N ALA A 230 -10.22 -5.92 16.60
CA ALA A 230 -11.01 -4.84 17.19
C ALA A 230 -10.20 -3.54 17.41
N ALA A 231 -8.87 -3.63 17.49
CA ALA A 231 -8.01 -2.46 17.64
C ALA A 231 -7.76 -1.75 16.31
N PHE A 232 -7.96 -2.43 15.18
CA PHE A 232 -7.82 -1.86 13.83
C PHE A 232 -9.18 -1.52 13.19
N HIS A 233 -10.29 -1.80 13.87
CA HIS A 233 -11.65 -1.49 13.41
C HIS A 233 -12.19 -0.22 14.08
N HIS A 234 -12.03 0.92 13.45
CA HIS A 234 -12.52 2.22 13.91
C HIS A 234 -13.52 2.81 12.90
N PRO A 235 -14.83 2.53 13.00
CA PRO A 235 -15.83 3.04 12.06
C PRO A 235 -15.76 4.56 11.90
N GLY A 236 -15.49 5.01 10.68
CA GLY A 236 -15.32 6.44 10.37
C GLY A 236 -13.87 6.91 10.31
N VAL A 237 -12.91 6.09 10.70
CA VAL A 237 -11.46 6.31 10.52
C VAL A 237 -10.97 5.43 9.39
N VAL A 238 -10.03 5.92 8.60
CA VAL A 238 -9.33 5.12 7.60
C VAL A 238 -8.10 4.50 8.25
N VAL A 239 -8.07 3.20 8.42
CA VAL A 239 -6.88 2.48 8.86
C VAL A 239 -6.19 1.92 7.63
N VAL A 240 -4.92 2.27 7.44
CA VAL A 240 -4.08 1.86 6.32
C VAL A 240 -2.94 1.00 6.84
N ALA A 241 -2.61 -0.07 6.16
CA ALA A 241 -1.46 -0.90 6.51
C ALA A 241 -0.69 -1.37 5.28
N SER A 242 0.61 -1.40 5.42
CA SER A 242 1.54 -1.99 4.46
C SER A 242 1.40 -3.51 4.38
N THR A 243 1.51 -4.07 3.16
CA THR A 243 1.35 -5.52 2.94
C THR A 243 2.59 -6.34 3.28
N GLY A 244 3.72 -5.70 3.50
CA GLY A 244 5.01 -6.33 3.79
C GLY A 244 5.99 -6.23 2.62
N ASP A 245 7.23 -6.59 2.92
CA ASP A 245 8.37 -6.46 2.00
C ASP A 245 8.97 -7.80 1.60
N GLU A 246 8.27 -8.89 1.93
CA GLU A 246 8.76 -10.25 1.79
C GLU A 246 8.07 -11.05 0.69
N GLY A 247 7.46 -10.34 -0.25
CA GLY A 247 6.80 -10.94 -1.39
C GLY A 247 5.50 -11.67 -1.06
N TRP A 248 4.99 -12.41 -2.03
CA TRP A 248 3.74 -13.16 -1.93
C TRP A 248 3.76 -14.15 -0.76
N LEU A 249 2.80 -13.99 0.15
CA LEU A 249 2.68 -14.80 1.37
C LEU A 249 3.95 -14.84 2.23
N GLY A 250 4.82 -13.83 2.14
CA GLY A 250 6.03 -13.75 2.93
C GLY A 250 7.10 -14.77 2.54
N TRP A 251 7.23 -15.13 1.26
CA TRP A 251 8.17 -16.16 0.81
C TRP A 251 9.64 -15.81 1.10
N ASP A 252 10.00 -14.53 1.11
CA ASP A 252 11.37 -14.09 1.39
C ASP A 252 11.78 -14.24 2.86
N LEU A 253 10.82 -14.28 3.78
CA LEU A 253 11.07 -14.62 5.19
C LEU A 253 11.74 -15.96 5.38
N ALA A 254 11.51 -16.85 4.46
CA ALA A 254 12.09 -18.15 4.43
C ALA A 254 13.60 -18.11 4.20
N ASN A 255 14.08 -17.21 3.35
CA ASN A 255 15.50 -17.00 3.11
C ASN A 255 16.23 -16.51 4.37
N ALA A 256 15.51 -15.79 5.25
CA ALA A 256 16.01 -15.33 6.53
C ALA A 256 15.82 -16.36 7.68
N GLY A 257 15.28 -17.55 7.41
CA GLY A 257 15.01 -18.57 8.43
C GLY A 257 13.75 -18.33 9.27
N TYR A 258 12.90 -17.39 8.86
CA TYR A 258 11.68 -17.01 9.59
C TYR A 258 10.39 -17.57 9.01
N TRP A 259 10.50 -18.52 8.12
CA TRP A 259 9.35 -19.04 7.39
C TRP A 259 8.26 -19.63 8.27
N THR A 260 7.05 -19.21 7.99
CA THR A 260 5.85 -19.71 8.62
C THR A 260 4.77 -19.96 7.57
N ASP A 261 4.72 -21.14 7.00
CA ASP A 261 3.59 -21.67 6.21
C ASP A 261 2.94 -20.78 5.13
N GLY A 262 3.60 -19.76 4.61
CA GLY A 262 3.09 -18.87 3.56
C GLY A 262 1.76 -18.20 3.95
N GLN A 263 1.83 -17.10 4.68
CA GLN A 263 0.65 -16.37 5.15
C GLN A 263 0.76 -14.89 4.82
N ALA A 264 -0.39 -14.27 4.55
CA ALA A 264 -0.46 -12.84 4.37
C ALA A 264 -0.10 -12.10 5.68
N SER A 265 0.35 -10.86 5.55
CA SER A 265 0.70 -10.00 6.68
C SER A 265 -0.56 -9.43 7.34
N PHE A 266 -0.63 -9.47 8.68
CA PHE A 266 -1.61 -8.74 9.47
C PHE A 266 -0.96 -7.46 10.02
N PRO A 267 -1.62 -6.26 10.01
CA PRO A 267 -3.07 -6.07 9.83
C PRO A 267 -3.55 -5.91 8.38
N ALA A 268 -2.71 -5.89 7.37
CA ALA A 268 -3.14 -5.73 5.97
C ALA A 268 -4.13 -6.80 5.49
N SER A 269 -4.05 -8.02 6.03
CA SER A 269 -5.01 -9.11 5.74
C SER A 269 -6.38 -8.91 6.39
N ASP A 270 -6.56 -7.93 7.30
CA ASP A 270 -7.86 -7.62 7.91
C ASP A 270 -8.74 -6.87 6.91
N PRO A 271 -10.01 -7.28 6.66
CA PRO A 271 -10.91 -6.58 5.74
C PRO A 271 -11.32 -5.19 6.23
N ASP A 272 -11.12 -4.86 7.51
CA ASP A 272 -11.41 -3.52 8.07
C ASP A 272 -10.32 -2.50 7.73
N VAL A 273 -9.18 -2.97 7.20
CA VAL A 273 -7.97 -2.19 6.89
C VAL A 273 -7.81 -2.02 5.38
N VAL A 274 -7.30 -0.87 4.95
CA VAL A 274 -6.85 -0.62 3.59
C VAL A 274 -5.44 -1.18 3.44
N ALA A 275 -5.28 -2.23 2.64
CA ALA A 275 -4.00 -2.88 2.40
C ALA A 275 -3.27 -2.24 1.23
N VAL A 276 -2.02 -1.83 1.45
CA VAL A 276 -1.23 -1.12 0.43
C VAL A 276 0.01 -1.93 0.05
N GLY A 277 0.06 -2.34 -1.22
CA GLY A 277 1.21 -2.98 -1.83
C GLY A 277 2.25 -1.98 -2.35
N GLY A 278 3.33 -2.52 -2.88
CA GLY A 278 4.49 -1.77 -3.36
C GLY A 278 4.72 -1.87 -4.86
N THR A 279 5.12 -0.74 -5.47
CA THR A 279 5.50 -0.67 -6.88
C THR A 279 6.90 -0.10 -7.07
N THR A 280 7.49 -0.37 -8.23
CA THR A 280 8.65 0.32 -8.79
C THR A 280 8.12 1.41 -9.72
N LEU A 281 8.21 2.66 -9.30
CA LEU A 281 7.77 3.83 -10.07
C LEU A 281 8.96 4.43 -10.82
N ARG A 282 8.84 4.63 -12.13
CA ARG A 282 9.83 5.37 -12.92
C ARG A 282 9.19 6.60 -13.55
N LEU A 283 9.92 7.71 -13.50
CA LEU A 283 9.44 9.00 -14.01
C LEU A 283 10.12 9.36 -15.33
N THR A 284 9.39 10.11 -16.14
CA THR A 284 9.95 10.83 -17.30
C THR A 284 10.82 12.00 -16.83
N ALA A 285 11.58 12.59 -17.72
CA ALA A 285 12.44 13.73 -17.40
C ALA A 285 11.68 14.96 -16.86
N ASP A 286 10.41 15.10 -17.23
CA ASP A 286 9.51 16.17 -16.74
C ASP A 286 8.77 15.77 -15.45
N GLY A 287 9.05 14.58 -14.89
CA GLY A 287 8.52 14.10 -13.62
C GLY A 287 7.11 13.47 -13.69
N ALA A 288 6.59 13.19 -14.89
CA ALA A 288 5.38 12.40 -15.03
C ALA A 288 5.68 10.90 -14.83
N ARG A 289 4.66 10.10 -14.54
CA ARG A 289 4.79 8.65 -14.51
C ARG A 289 5.17 8.12 -15.90
N ALA A 290 6.33 7.47 -16.03
CA ALA A 290 6.76 6.79 -17.24
C ALA A 290 6.30 5.35 -17.25
N THR A 291 6.64 4.59 -16.19
CA THR A 291 6.21 3.22 -15.95
C THR A 291 5.98 2.99 -14.47
N GLU A 292 5.12 2.05 -14.15
CA GLU A 292 4.93 1.55 -12.79
C GLU A 292 4.66 0.05 -12.86
N THR A 293 5.50 -0.72 -12.18
CA THR A 293 5.44 -2.19 -12.15
C THR A 293 5.39 -2.66 -10.70
N VAL A 294 5.01 -3.91 -10.46
CA VAL A 294 5.11 -4.49 -9.10
C VAL A 294 6.55 -4.43 -8.62
N TRP A 295 6.76 -4.01 -7.38
CA TRP A 295 8.08 -4.05 -6.77
C TRP A 295 8.50 -5.48 -6.46
N ASN A 296 9.63 -5.91 -7.03
CA ASN A 296 10.29 -7.16 -6.73
C ASN A 296 11.78 -7.07 -7.12
N ASN A 297 12.65 -7.02 -6.13
CA ASN A 297 14.10 -6.94 -6.32
C ASN A 297 14.77 -8.30 -6.12
N ASP A 298 14.03 -9.35 -5.77
CA ASP A 298 14.54 -10.68 -5.46
C ASP A 298 14.25 -11.72 -6.54
N GLY A 299 13.38 -11.38 -7.51
CA GLY A 299 12.99 -12.28 -8.58
C GLY A 299 13.95 -12.34 -9.76
N ALA A 300 13.50 -13.00 -10.83
CA ALA A 300 14.28 -13.29 -12.03
C ALA A 300 14.70 -12.05 -12.82
N ASP A 301 14.02 -10.93 -12.70
CA ASP A 301 14.41 -9.66 -13.31
C ASP A 301 15.83 -9.22 -12.91
N ASN A 302 16.33 -9.72 -11.80
CA ASN A 302 17.72 -9.53 -11.35
C ASN A 302 18.68 -10.61 -11.87
N ALA A 303 18.20 -11.61 -12.61
CA ALA A 303 19.05 -12.67 -13.20
C ALA A 303 20.09 -12.12 -14.18
N ALA A 304 19.84 -10.97 -14.80
CA ALA A 304 20.86 -10.26 -15.61
C ALA A 304 22.04 -9.73 -14.80
N GLY A 305 21.95 -9.76 -13.47
CA GLY A 305 22.92 -9.22 -12.54
C GLY A 305 23.54 -10.22 -11.57
N ALA A 306 23.60 -11.49 -11.89
CA ALA A 306 24.17 -12.56 -11.05
C ALA A 306 23.47 -12.73 -9.70
N GLY A 307 23.03 -13.95 -9.43
CA GLY A 307 22.42 -14.36 -8.18
C GLY A 307 23.04 -13.65 -6.98
N ARG A 308 22.22 -12.98 -6.19
CA ARG A 308 22.66 -12.21 -5.04
C ARG A 308 22.65 -13.13 -3.82
N PRO A 309 23.78 -13.71 -3.42
CA PRO A 309 23.79 -14.55 -2.25
C PRO A 309 23.54 -13.68 -1.01
N GLY A 310 22.41 -13.89 -0.37
CA GLY A 310 22.22 -13.47 1.02
C GLY A 310 21.76 -12.04 1.26
N GLY A 311 21.09 -11.40 0.30
CA GLY A 311 20.47 -10.10 0.54
C GLY A 311 18.97 -10.18 0.30
N ALA A 312 18.16 -10.14 1.35
CA ALA A 312 16.77 -9.82 1.22
C ALA A 312 16.65 -8.43 0.60
N LEU A 313 16.24 -8.36 -0.65
CA LEU A 313 16.23 -7.10 -1.40
C LEU A 313 14.87 -6.46 -1.39
N GLY A 314 13.87 -7.25 -1.00
CA GLY A 314 12.50 -6.87 -0.84
C GLY A 314 11.66 -7.06 -2.09
N ALA A 315 10.41 -7.41 -1.85
CA ALA A 315 9.36 -7.49 -2.83
C ALA A 315 8.02 -7.14 -2.17
N SER A 316 7.10 -6.53 -2.92
CA SER A 316 5.77 -6.20 -2.40
C SER A 316 5.12 -7.40 -1.73
N GLY A 317 4.71 -7.26 -0.49
CA GLY A 317 3.99 -8.30 0.22
C GLY A 317 2.54 -8.45 -0.26
N GLY A 318 1.84 -9.41 0.32
CA GLY A 318 0.43 -9.63 0.04
C GLY A 318 0.07 -11.10 -0.14
N GLY A 319 -1.11 -11.33 -0.70
CA GLY A 319 -1.64 -12.66 -0.94
C GLY A 319 -2.99 -12.90 -0.27
N CYS A 320 -3.57 -14.07 -0.51
CA CYS A 320 -4.86 -14.45 0.06
C CYS A 320 -4.72 -14.80 1.55
N SER A 321 -5.49 -14.12 2.39
CA SER A 321 -5.62 -14.49 3.81
C SER A 321 -6.12 -15.93 3.96
N ARG A 322 -5.58 -16.64 4.90
CA ARG A 322 -6.11 -17.95 5.34
C ARG A 322 -7.13 -17.83 6.47
N ARG A 323 -7.32 -16.64 7.04
CA ARG A 323 -8.08 -16.45 8.28
C ARG A 323 -9.24 -15.48 8.17
N PHE A 324 -9.18 -14.56 7.22
CA PHE A 324 -10.16 -13.49 7.06
C PHE A 324 -10.92 -13.64 5.75
N ALA A 325 -12.24 -13.50 5.83
CA ALA A 325 -13.07 -13.40 4.65
C ALA A 325 -12.91 -12.03 3.99
N ALA A 326 -13.02 -11.98 2.68
CA ALA A 326 -13.09 -10.72 1.94
C ALA A 326 -14.33 -9.92 2.32
N GLY A 327 -14.18 -8.59 2.35
CA GLY A 327 -15.34 -7.71 2.40
C GLY A 327 -16.22 -7.88 1.18
N SER A 328 -17.53 -7.68 1.32
CA SER A 328 -18.48 -7.86 0.21
C SER A 328 -18.13 -7.03 -1.02
N TRP A 329 -17.57 -5.85 -0.84
CA TRP A 329 -17.08 -4.97 -1.92
C TRP A 329 -15.91 -5.59 -2.70
N GLN A 330 -15.04 -6.39 -2.07
CA GLN A 330 -13.89 -7.01 -2.72
C GLN A 330 -14.32 -8.25 -3.52
N TRP A 331 -15.03 -9.20 -2.91
CA TRP A 331 -15.37 -10.43 -3.60
C TRP A 331 -16.46 -10.28 -4.68
N HIS A 332 -17.20 -9.14 -4.72
CA HIS A 332 -18.08 -8.78 -5.84
C HIS A 332 -17.38 -7.94 -6.94
N SER A 333 -16.14 -7.53 -6.73
CA SER A 333 -15.44 -6.75 -7.74
C SER A 333 -15.10 -7.58 -8.98
N ALA A 334 -15.05 -6.91 -10.12
CA ALA A 334 -14.64 -7.55 -11.36
C ALA A 334 -13.21 -8.10 -11.21
N GLY A 335 -12.96 -9.31 -11.70
CA GLY A 335 -11.65 -9.98 -11.61
C GLY A 335 -11.41 -10.77 -10.31
N TYR A 336 -12.11 -10.47 -9.21
CA TYR A 336 -11.83 -11.13 -7.93
C TYR A 336 -11.95 -12.67 -7.99
N ALA A 337 -12.93 -13.20 -8.72
CA ALA A 337 -13.12 -14.66 -8.84
C ALA A 337 -11.90 -15.38 -9.45
N ALA A 338 -11.11 -14.69 -10.28
CA ALA A 338 -9.89 -15.23 -10.87
C ALA A 338 -8.76 -15.41 -9.85
N LEU A 339 -8.79 -14.66 -8.74
CA LEU A 339 -7.82 -14.75 -7.66
C LEU A 339 -7.92 -16.08 -6.88
N ARG A 340 -9.09 -16.72 -6.87
CA ARG A 340 -9.33 -18.01 -6.18
C ARG A 340 -8.88 -18.01 -4.72
N CYS A 341 -9.09 -16.91 -4.00
CA CYS A 341 -8.66 -16.75 -2.62
C CYS A 341 -9.44 -17.65 -1.66
N GLY A 342 -8.73 -18.58 -1.02
CA GLY A 342 -9.31 -19.54 -0.08
C GLY A 342 -10.11 -20.68 -0.73
N VAL A 343 -10.52 -21.66 0.06
CA VAL A 343 -11.24 -22.85 -0.43
C VAL A 343 -12.64 -22.54 -0.96
N ASP A 344 -13.26 -21.46 -0.48
CA ASP A 344 -14.57 -20.98 -0.90
C ASP A 344 -14.48 -19.82 -1.93
N GLY A 345 -13.26 -19.42 -2.30
CA GLY A 345 -13.00 -18.31 -3.21
C GLY A 345 -13.40 -16.94 -2.66
N ARG A 346 -13.50 -16.77 -1.34
CA ARG A 346 -13.99 -15.54 -0.69
C ARG A 346 -13.10 -15.03 0.44
N HIS A 347 -11.84 -15.44 0.48
CA HIS A 347 -10.89 -14.93 1.45
C HIS A 347 -10.32 -13.58 1.03
N ARG A 348 -9.97 -12.75 2.03
CA ARG A 348 -9.38 -11.44 1.83
C ARG A 348 -8.10 -11.54 1.00
N MET A 349 -8.02 -10.76 -0.09
CA MET A 349 -6.79 -10.50 -0.82
C MET A 349 -6.21 -9.15 -0.37
N ALA A 350 -4.99 -9.14 0.11
CA ALA A 350 -4.13 -7.99 0.23
C ALA A 350 -3.15 -8.03 -0.98
N ALA A 351 -3.06 -6.95 -1.82
CA ALA A 351 -3.37 -5.55 -1.59
C ALA A 351 -4.76 -5.11 -2.10
N ASP A 352 -5.20 -3.90 -1.66
CA ASP A 352 -6.34 -3.19 -2.30
C ASP A 352 -5.87 -2.30 -3.45
N LEU A 353 -4.70 -1.70 -3.32
CA LEU A 353 -4.00 -0.86 -4.29
C LEU A 353 -2.50 -0.89 -3.99
N ALA A 354 -1.68 -0.35 -4.89
CA ALA A 354 -0.25 -0.24 -4.67
C ALA A 354 0.28 1.14 -5.09
N VAL A 355 1.35 1.58 -4.43
CA VAL A 355 2.12 2.79 -4.78
C VAL A 355 3.61 2.52 -4.56
N VAL A 356 4.47 3.47 -4.93
CA VAL A 356 5.92 3.33 -4.86
C VAL A 356 6.39 2.79 -3.49
N ALA A 357 7.23 1.74 -3.57
CA ALA A 357 7.87 1.09 -2.44
C ALA A 357 9.32 0.70 -2.73
N ASP A 358 9.68 0.48 -3.99
CA ASP A 358 11.03 0.06 -4.36
C ASP A 358 12.09 1.06 -3.86
N PRO A 359 13.03 0.65 -3.00
CA PRO A 359 14.09 1.54 -2.52
C PRO A 359 15.00 2.04 -3.65
N GLU A 360 15.09 1.35 -4.80
CA GLU A 360 15.76 1.89 -5.97
C GLU A 360 15.13 3.21 -6.42
N THR A 361 13.84 3.27 -6.44
CA THR A 361 13.01 4.43 -6.81
C THR A 361 12.37 5.08 -5.57
N GLY A 362 13.04 4.96 -4.42
CA GLY A 362 12.52 5.36 -3.12
C GLY A 362 12.43 6.87 -2.90
N PHE A 363 12.01 7.23 -1.74
CA PHE A 363 11.77 8.59 -1.28
C PHE A 363 12.91 9.11 -0.41
N ASP A 364 13.27 10.39 -0.54
CA ASP A 364 14.31 10.99 0.28
C ASP A 364 13.78 11.42 1.65
N VAL A 365 14.39 10.84 2.67
CA VAL A 365 14.06 11.01 4.08
C VAL A 365 15.23 11.67 4.82
N ARG A 366 14.92 12.53 5.78
CA ARG A 366 15.89 13.08 6.70
C ARG A 366 15.75 12.39 8.07
N ASP A 367 16.82 11.74 8.52
CA ASP A 367 16.93 11.14 9.85
C ASP A 367 18.31 11.41 10.43
N SER A 368 18.37 12.35 11.36
CA SER A 368 19.63 12.75 12.04
C SER A 368 19.92 11.90 13.27
N PHE A 369 18.93 11.22 13.85
CA PHE A 369 19.13 10.36 15.01
C PHE A 369 19.53 8.93 14.61
N GLY A 370 18.86 8.32 13.65
CA GLY A 370 19.21 6.99 13.14
C GLY A 370 20.56 6.99 12.42
N HIS A 371 20.83 8.04 11.63
CA HIS A 371 22.00 8.16 10.76
C HIS A 371 22.84 9.43 11.02
N PRO A 372 23.42 9.60 12.22
CA PRO A 372 24.15 10.82 12.59
C PRO A 372 25.42 11.06 11.76
N SER A 373 25.99 10.02 11.15
CA SER A 373 27.19 10.13 10.31
C SER A 373 26.90 10.47 8.85
N ARG A 374 25.63 10.44 8.42
CA ARG A 374 25.26 10.79 7.06
C ARG A 374 25.30 12.31 6.84
N PRO A 375 25.85 12.81 5.72
CA PRO A 375 25.84 14.22 5.41
C PRO A 375 24.41 14.78 5.39
N GLY A 376 24.12 15.72 6.31
CA GLY A 376 22.81 16.31 6.46
C GLY A 376 21.70 15.35 6.93
N GLY A 377 22.00 14.09 7.25
CA GLY A 377 21.03 13.08 7.68
C GLY A 377 20.11 12.57 6.57
N TRP A 378 20.43 12.81 5.29
CA TRP A 378 19.58 12.39 4.17
C TRP A 378 19.90 10.98 3.70
N LEU A 379 18.85 10.20 3.42
CA LEU A 379 18.92 8.84 2.89
C LEU A 379 17.69 8.58 1.99
N THR A 380 17.80 7.61 1.09
CA THR A 380 16.68 7.14 0.29
C THR A 380 16.10 5.88 0.90
N VAL A 381 14.80 5.86 1.14
CA VAL A 381 14.07 4.76 1.77
C VAL A 381 12.90 4.35 0.89
N GLY A 382 12.65 3.05 0.83
CA GLY A 382 11.50 2.42 0.22
C GLY A 382 10.87 1.44 1.21
N GLY A 383 10.32 0.36 0.68
CA GLY A 383 9.50 -0.60 1.39
C GLY A 383 8.02 -0.22 1.35
N THR A 384 7.14 -1.15 1.67
CA THR A 384 5.70 -0.86 1.76
C THR A 384 5.38 0.09 2.93
N SER A 385 6.36 0.34 3.81
CA SER A 385 6.35 1.43 4.80
C SER A 385 6.24 2.82 4.16
N LEU A 386 6.81 3.04 2.98
CA LEU A 386 6.59 4.27 2.22
C LEU A 386 5.17 4.33 1.68
N SER A 387 4.64 3.20 1.21
CA SER A 387 3.34 3.14 0.54
C SER A 387 2.17 3.48 1.46
N ALA A 388 2.17 2.97 2.69
CA ALA A 388 1.05 3.14 3.62
C ALA A 388 0.80 4.62 4.00
N PRO A 389 1.79 5.42 4.44
CA PRO A 389 1.58 6.82 4.79
C PRO A 389 1.25 7.70 3.57
N LEU A 390 1.77 7.37 2.36
CA LEU A 390 1.36 8.06 1.13
C LEU A 390 -0.16 7.88 0.89
N VAL A 391 -0.66 6.66 1.01
CA VAL A 391 -2.10 6.37 0.83
C VAL A 391 -2.94 6.98 1.95
N ALA A 392 -2.50 6.95 3.20
CA ALA A 392 -3.18 7.64 4.30
C ALA A 392 -3.30 9.16 4.03
N GLY A 393 -2.22 9.79 3.54
CA GLY A 393 -2.23 11.18 3.10
C GLY A 393 -3.19 11.44 1.93
N MET A 394 -3.28 10.55 0.96
CA MET A 394 -4.22 10.66 -0.18
C MET A 394 -5.69 10.57 0.29
N TYR A 395 -6.01 9.68 1.22
CA TYR A 395 -7.32 9.64 1.87
C TYR A 395 -7.64 10.95 2.58
N ALA A 396 -6.68 11.50 3.32
CA ALA A 396 -6.85 12.77 4.01
C ALA A 396 -7.15 13.92 3.02
N LEU A 397 -6.40 14.01 1.91
CA LEU A 397 -6.66 14.98 0.84
C LEU A 397 -8.04 14.79 0.18
N ALA A 398 -8.53 13.56 0.10
CA ALA A 398 -9.85 13.26 -0.45
C ALA A 398 -11.01 13.56 0.52
N GLY A 399 -10.71 13.84 1.81
CA GLY A 399 -11.70 14.15 2.85
C GLY A 399 -12.04 12.97 3.76
N GLY A 400 -11.17 11.97 3.84
CA GLY A 400 -11.23 10.83 4.75
C GLY A 400 -12.28 9.78 4.38
N SER A 401 -12.66 8.97 5.35
CA SER A 401 -13.62 7.85 5.17
C SER A 401 -15.05 8.32 4.83
N GLY A 402 -15.37 9.60 5.06
CA GLY A 402 -16.76 10.09 5.00
C GLY A 402 -17.73 9.39 5.97
N GLY A 403 -17.20 8.76 7.02
CA GLY A 403 -17.97 8.00 8.00
C GLY A 403 -18.22 6.54 7.58
N SER A 404 -17.48 6.01 6.62
CA SER A 404 -17.50 4.59 6.30
C SER A 404 -16.98 3.75 7.47
N ALA A 405 -17.58 2.58 7.69
CA ALA A 405 -17.03 1.59 8.61
C ALA A 405 -15.94 0.74 7.93
N PHE A 406 -15.94 0.70 6.60
CA PHE A 406 -15.01 -0.07 5.78
C PHE A 406 -14.48 0.83 4.65
N PRO A 407 -13.47 1.65 4.90
CA PRO A 407 -12.98 2.64 3.93
C PRO A 407 -12.48 2.04 2.62
N ALA A 408 -11.90 0.83 2.65
CA ALA A 408 -11.47 0.11 1.46
C ALA A 408 -12.60 -0.07 0.42
N ALA A 409 -13.85 -0.21 0.86
CA ALA A 409 -15.00 -0.32 -0.04
C ALA A 409 -15.11 0.85 -1.02
N SER A 410 -14.67 2.05 -0.61
CA SER A 410 -14.71 3.24 -1.49
C SER A 410 -13.80 3.09 -2.69
N LEU A 411 -12.65 2.42 -2.54
CA LEU A 411 -11.70 2.17 -3.63
C LEU A 411 -12.37 1.35 -4.74
N TYR A 412 -12.98 0.22 -4.37
CA TYR A 412 -13.66 -0.70 -5.30
C TYR A 412 -14.86 -0.05 -5.98
N VAL A 413 -15.69 0.67 -5.22
CA VAL A 413 -16.85 1.38 -5.77
C VAL A 413 -16.42 2.49 -6.73
N ASN A 414 -15.40 3.27 -6.38
CA ASN A 414 -14.91 4.34 -7.24
C ASN A 414 -14.20 3.78 -8.48
N HIS A 415 -13.41 2.72 -8.34
CA HIS A 415 -12.75 2.07 -9.48
C HIS A 415 -13.79 1.54 -10.49
N ALA A 416 -14.83 0.84 -10.04
CA ALA A 416 -15.88 0.34 -10.91
C ALA A 416 -16.64 1.46 -11.66
N ARG A 417 -16.73 2.67 -11.07
CA ARG A 417 -17.39 3.83 -11.67
C ARG A 417 -16.46 4.70 -12.51
N PHE A 418 -15.21 4.74 -12.17
CA PHE A 418 -14.16 5.60 -12.76
C PHE A 418 -12.87 4.80 -12.92
N PRO A 419 -12.80 3.83 -13.86
CA PRO A 419 -11.60 3.00 -14.03
C PRO A 419 -10.32 3.82 -14.23
N HIS A 420 -10.44 4.97 -14.90
CA HIS A 420 -9.31 5.89 -15.13
C HIS A 420 -8.81 6.61 -13.86
N ALA A 421 -9.42 6.40 -12.69
CA ALA A 421 -8.88 6.88 -11.42
C ALA A 421 -7.73 6.01 -10.89
N ALA A 422 -7.45 4.89 -11.56
CA ALA A 422 -6.29 4.04 -11.33
C ALA A 422 -5.47 3.86 -12.63
N PHE A 423 -4.18 3.76 -12.46
CA PHE A 423 -3.26 3.22 -13.44
C PHE A 423 -3.19 1.71 -13.22
N ASP A 424 -3.58 0.95 -14.23
CA ASP A 424 -3.55 -0.51 -14.16
C ASP A 424 -2.09 -1.00 -14.23
N VAL A 425 -1.60 -1.54 -13.13
CA VAL A 425 -0.24 -2.10 -13.05
C VAL A 425 -0.31 -3.52 -13.61
N THR A 426 0.17 -3.69 -14.84
CA THR A 426 0.01 -4.95 -15.59
C THR A 426 1.31 -5.73 -15.77
N ALA A 427 2.41 -5.30 -15.14
CA ALA A 427 3.72 -5.90 -15.29
C ALA A 427 4.39 -6.17 -13.94
N GLY A 428 5.21 -7.21 -13.88
CA GLY A 428 5.88 -7.68 -12.68
C GLY A 428 5.02 -8.63 -11.85
N GLY A 429 5.56 -9.03 -10.71
CA GLY A 429 4.89 -9.90 -9.76
C GLY A 429 5.65 -9.90 -8.45
N ASN A 430 5.00 -10.31 -7.38
CA ASN A 430 5.59 -10.39 -6.04
C ASN A 430 5.90 -11.82 -5.60
N GLY A 431 5.88 -12.77 -6.52
CA GLY A 431 6.38 -14.12 -6.33
C GLY A 431 7.88 -14.23 -6.59
N TYR A 432 8.41 -15.42 -6.42
CA TYR A 432 9.84 -15.69 -6.55
C TYR A 432 10.38 -15.40 -7.97
N CYS A 433 9.58 -15.61 -8.99
CA CYS A 433 9.96 -15.39 -10.38
C CYS A 433 9.69 -13.96 -10.90
N GLY A 434 9.34 -13.02 -10.04
CA GLY A 434 9.15 -11.61 -10.40
C GLY A 434 8.09 -11.33 -11.45
N GLY A 435 7.16 -12.30 -11.69
CA GLY A 435 6.17 -12.17 -12.77
C GLY A 435 6.70 -12.51 -14.15
N GLU A 436 7.80 -13.29 -14.25
CA GLU A 436 8.35 -13.75 -15.51
C GLU A 436 7.26 -14.33 -16.45
N PRO A 437 7.31 -14.01 -17.75
CA PRO A 437 6.19 -14.26 -18.66
C PRO A 437 5.96 -15.75 -18.93
N ASN A 438 6.90 -16.60 -18.60
CA ASN A 438 6.74 -18.04 -18.79
C ASN A 438 7.61 -18.88 -17.85
N LEU A 439 7.16 -20.12 -17.63
CA LEU A 439 7.80 -21.08 -16.75
C LEU A 439 9.27 -21.36 -17.09
N ALA A 440 9.63 -21.39 -18.38
CA ALA A 440 11.00 -21.72 -18.78
C ALA A 440 11.99 -20.61 -18.34
N GLN A 441 11.58 -19.34 -18.43
CA GLN A 441 12.37 -18.20 -17.95
C GLN A 441 12.49 -18.22 -16.44
N CYS A 442 11.39 -18.47 -15.73
CA CYS A 442 11.39 -18.65 -14.28
C CYS A 442 12.34 -19.77 -13.85
N MET A 443 12.24 -20.95 -14.45
CA MET A 443 13.08 -22.09 -14.11
C MET A 443 14.56 -21.86 -14.44
N ALA A 444 14.85 -21.15 -15.53
CA ALA A 444 16.22 -20.78 -15.85
C ALA A 444 16.82 -19.81 -14.81
N ALA A 445 16.02 -18.86 -14.35
CA ALA A 445 16.42 -17.92 -13.31
C ALA A 445 16.65 -18.63 -11.96
N VAL A 446 15.74 -19.51 -11.54
CA VAL A 446 15.86 -20.33 -10.33
C VAL A 446 17.08 -21.23 -10.37
N ALA A 447 17.36 -21.87 -11.52
CA ALA A 447 18.54 -22.73 -11.69
C ALA A 447 19.87 -21.98 -11.62
N ALA A 448 19.86 -20.66 -11.87
CA ALA A 448 21.04 -19.80 -11.77
C ALA A 448 21.30 -19.33 -10.31
N LEU A 449 20.37 -19.55 -9.38
CA LEU A 449 20.53 -19.17 -7.98
C LEU A 449 21.42 -20.16 -7.23
N PRO A 450 22.16 -19.69 -6.19
CA PRO A 450 22.90 -20.59 -5.30
C PRO A 450 21.96 -21.63 -4.67
N GLU A 451 22.46 -22.84 -4.46
CA GLU A 451 21.68 -23.96 -3.87
C GLU A 451 20.96 -23.59 -2.57
N SER A 452 21.52 -22.68 -1.78
CA SER A 452 20.92 -22.19 -0.53
C SER A 452 19.63 -21.38 -0.74
N ILE A 453 19.41 -20.86 -1.95
CA ILE A 453 18.22 -20.10 -2.33
C ILE A 453 17.32 -20.94 -3.24
N GLY A 454 17.90 -21.66 -4.20
CA GLY A 454 17.16 -22.51 -5.15
C GLY A 454 16.56 -23.78 -4.52
N ASN A 455 17.11 -24.25 -3.39
CA ASN A 455 16.59 -25.38 -2.63
C ASN A 455 15.63 -24.92 -1.55
N ASN A 456 14.62 -24.16 -1.99
CA ASN A 456 13.44 -24.02 -1.21
C ASN A 456 13.64 -23.73 0.28
N PRO A 457 13.59 -22.48 0.64
CA PRO A 457 13.59 -22.03 2.02
C PRO A 457 12.44 -22.61 2.87
N ASN A 458 11.46 -23.28 2.28
CA ASN A 458 10.30 -23.87 2.95
C ASN A 458 10.36 -25.36 3.16
N GLY A 459 11.48 -26.01 2.87
CA GLY A 459 11.54 -27.45 2.87
C GLY A 459 10.66 -28.12 1.79
N ILE A 460 10.15 -27.35 0.82
CA ILE A 460 9.42 -27.84 -0.35
C ILE A 460 10.43 -27.99 -1.48
N THR A 461 11.10 -29.10 -1.54
CA THR A 461 12.18 -29.35 -2.49
C THR A 461 11.73 -29.20 -3.93
N GLY A 462 12.37 -28.30 -4.68
CA GLY A 462 12.29 -28.23 -6.13
C GLY A 462 11.16 -27.39 -6.72
N GLU A 463 10.39 -26.61 -5.94
CA GLU A 463 9.33 -25.76 -6.46
C GLU A 463 9.68 -24.27 -6.33
N PRO A 464 9.68 -23.48 -7.41
CA PRO A 464 9.82 -22.03 -7.31
C PRO A 464 8.63 -21.45 -6.53
N LEU A 465 8.92 -20.43 -5.73
CA LEU A 465 7.94 -19.79 -4.85
C LEU A 465 7.06 -18.77 -5.57
N ASP A 466 6.89 -18.91 -6.87
CA ASP A 466 5.89 -18.17 -7.62
C ASP A 466 4.52 -18.79 -7.37
N CYS A 467 3.51 -17.98 -7.13
CA CYS A 467 2.14 -18.45 -6.91
C CYS A 467 1.49 -19.07 -8.16
N SER A 468 2.12 -18.97 -9.31
CA SER A 468 1.73 -19.70 -10.51
C SER A 468 1.87 -21.22 -10.36
N PHE A 469 2.63 -21.68 -9.34
CA PHE A 469 2.82 -23.07 -9.03
C PHE A 469 1.98 -23.47 -7.82
N ARG A 470 1.30 -24.62 -7.93
CA ARG A 470 0.51 -25.14 -6.82
C ARG A 470 1.39 -25.82 -5.79
N ARG A 471 1.11 -25.53 -4.53
CA ARG A 471 1.75 -26.14 -3.37
C ARG A 471 1.31 -27.58 -3.11
N ASP A 472 0.35 -28.14 -3.86
CA ASP A 472 -0.32 -29.42 -3.63
C ASP A 472 0.27 -30.59 -4.44
N GLY A 473 1.56 -30.52 -4.77
CA GLY A 473 2.29 -31.60 -5.44
C GLY A 473 2.04 -31.70 -6.96
N VAL A 474 1.44 -30.68 -7.56
CA VAL A 474 1.35 -30.57 -9.01
C VAL A 474 2.69 -30.07 -9.56
N SER A 475 3.28 -30.86 -10.45
CA SER A 475 4.52 -30.48 -11.14
C SER A 475 4.46 -29.08 -11.70
N VAL A 476 5.53 -28.33 -11.49
CA VAL A 476 5.75 -26.97 -12.02
C VAL A 476 5.38 -26.85 -13.52
N THR A 477 5.55 -27.90 -14.28
CA THR A 477 5.22 -27.97 -15.71
C THR A 477 3.72 -27.97 -16.03
N GLN A 478 2.83 -28.06 -15.04
CA GLN A 478 1.38 -28.20 -15.22
C GLN A 478 0.56 -27.02 -14.68
N ALA A 479 1.20 -26.05 -14.01
CA ALA A 479 0.48 -24.90 -13.48
C ALA A 479 0.09 -23.92 -14.60
N PRO A 480 -1.16 -23.40 -14.61
CA PRO A 480 -1.53 -22.37 -15.57
C PRO A 480 -0.84 -21.04 -15.20
N LEU A 481 -0.11 -20.47 -16.12
CA LEU A 481 0.56 -19.18 -16.03
C LEU A 481 -0.23 -18.10 -16.78
N PRO A 482 -0.16 -16.83 -16.32
CA PRO A 482 0.28 -16.33 -15.02
C PRO A 482 -0.81 -16.50 -13.95
N ALA A 483 -0.43 -16.72 -12.69
CA ALA A 483 -1.40 -16.74 -11.60
C ALA A 483 -1.67 -15.32 -11.08
N PRO A 484 -2.91 -14.84 -11.09
CA PRO A 484 -3.20 -13.45 -10.71
C PRO A 484 -3.06 -13.15 -9.22
N GLN A 485 -2.75 -14.15 -8.39
CA GLN A 485 -2.49 -13.92 -6.98
C GLN A 485 -1.14 -13.25 -6.69
N CYS A 486 -0.14 -13.45 -7.55
CA CYS A 486 1.18 -12.87 -7.37
C CYS A 486 1.78 -12.26 -8.64
N ASN A 487 1.10 -12.39 -9.77
CA ASN A 487 1.51 -11.76 -11.01
C ASN A 487 0.52 -10.68 -11.40
N ALA A 488 1.04 -9.51 -11.75
CA ALA A 488 0.24 -8.41 -12.26
C ALA A 488 -0.36 -8.74 -13.62
N GLY A 489 -1.55 -8.23 -13.86
CA GLY A 489 -2.28 -8.42 -15.10
C GLY A 489 -3.39 -7.39 -15.27
N PRO A 490 -4.10 -7.39 -16.40
CA PRO A 490 -5.19 -6.44 -16.61
C PRO A 490 -6.29 -6.55 -15.55
N GLY A 491 -6.60 -5.44 -14.88
CA GLY A 491 -7.63 -5.32 -13.87
C GLY A 491 -7.18 -5.67 -12.47
N LEU A 492 -8.03 -6.33 -11.67
CA LEU A 492 -7.72 -6.67 -10.28
C LEU A 492 -6.78 -7.87 -10.22
N ASP A 493 -5.63 -7.69 -9.60
CA ASP A 493 -4.66 -8.74 -9.28
C ASP A 493 -4.21 -8.71 -7.81
N GLY A 494 -3.39 -9.67 -7.40
CA GLY A 494 -2.95 -9.78 -6.01
C GLY A 494 -1.94 -8.73 -5.61
N PRO A 495 -0.83 -8.56 -6.33
CA PRO A 495 0.25 -7.69 -5.90
C PRO A 495 -0.06 -6.20 -6.00
N SER A 496 -0.89 -5.77 -6.94
CA SER A 496 -1.22 -4.35 -7.14
C SER A 496 -2.66 -3.98 -6.79
N GLY A 497 -3.52 -4.96 -6.50
CA GLY A 497 -4.93 -4.74 -6.20
C GLY A 497 -5.66 -4.10 -7.38
N LEU A 498 -6.20 -2.91 -7.18
CA LEU A 498 -6.86 -2.08 -8.18
C LEU A 498 -5.88 -1.24 -9.03
N GLY A 499 -4.57 -1.44 -8.85
CA GLY A 499 -3.51 -0.66 -9.47
C GLY A 499 -3.09 0.57 -8.64
N ALA A 500 -2.32 1.48 -9.28
CA ALA A 500 -1.81 2.69 -8.65
C ALA A 500 -2.75 3.89 -8.88
N PRO A 501 -2.92 4.82 -7.91
CA PRO A 501 -3.88 5.91 -8.06
C PRO A 501 -3.50 6.91 -9.14
N ILE A 502 -4.52 7.49 -9.78
CA ILE A 502 -4.42 8.70 -10.63
C ILE A 502 -5.31 9.77 -9.97
N GLY A 503 -4.69 10.76 -9.35
CA GLY A 503 -5.38 11.75 -8.54
C GLY A 503 -6.06 11.15 -7.32
N LEU A 504 -7.08 11.83 -6.84
CA LEU A 504 -7.78 11.45 -5.61
C LEU A 504 -9.12 10.74 -5.88
N GLY A 505 -9.36 10.31 -7.13
CA GLY A 505 -10.65 9.75 -7.54
C GLY A 505 -11.06 8.50 -6.76
N LEU A 506 -10.11 7.58 -6.55
CA LEU A 506 -10.34 6.32 -5.82
C LEU A 506 -10.74 6.54 -4.35
N PHE A 507 -10.18 7.57 -3.72
CA PHE A 507 -10.29 7.81 -2.27
C PHE A 507 -11.55 8.58 -1.87
N ARG A 508 -12.38 9.02 -2.82
CA ARG A 508 -13.60 9.80 -2.52
C ARG A 508 -14.58 8.97 -1.70
N PRO A 509 -15.12 9.53 -0.60
CA PRO A 509 -16.10 8.81 0.20
C PRO A 509 -17.35 8.41 -0.59
N THR A 510 -17.71 7.14 -0.55
CA THR A 510 -18.91 6.57 -1.22
C THR A 510 -19.99 6.13 -0.25
N SER A 511 -19.64 5.86 1.02
CA SER A 511 -20.56 5.41 2.05
C SER A 511 -21.69 6.44 2.30
N ALA A 512 -22.89 5.94 2.54
CA ALA A 512 -24.05 6.77 2.81
C ALA A 512 -23.87 7.64 4.06
N VAL A 513 -24.43 8.84 4.01
CA VAL A 513 -24.47 9.77 5.14
C VAL A 513 -25.80 9.69 5.87
N GLY A 514 -25.81 10.11 7.14
CA GLY A 514 -27.03 10.18 7.95
C GLY A 514 -26.87 9.59 9.34
N ARG A 515 -27.98 9.38 10.00
CA ARG A 515 -28.03 9.01 11.40
C ARG A 515 -29.20 8.07 11.71
N ILE A 516 -29.26 7.60 12.95
CA ILE A 516 -30.42 6.96 13.53
C ILE A 516 -31.34 8.07 14.08
N ASP A 517 -32.55 8.18 13.54
CA ASP A 517 -33.61 9.02 14.09
C ASP A 517 -34.51 8.20 15.02
N GLY A 518 -34.86 8.78 16.14
CA GLY A 518 -35.70 8.18 17.17
C GLY A 518 -35.52 8.85 18.52
N LEU A 519 -36.39 8.51 19.47
CA LEU A 519 -36.36 9.08 20.81
C LEU A 519 -35.05 8.68 21.54
N ARG A 520 -34.45 9.65 22.22
CA ARG A 520 -33.24 9.45 23.07
C ARG A 520 -33.56 9.06 24.50
N ARG A 521 -34.85 9.22 24.89
CA ARG A 521 -35.41 8.80 26.20
C ARG A 521 -36.71 8.11 25.97
N VAL A 522 -36.87 6.92 26.47
CA VAL A 522 -38.09 6.07 26.27
C VAL A 522 -38.48 5.37 27.57
N GLY A 523 -39.76 5.04 27.71
CA GLY A 523 -40.29 4.22 28.81
C GLY A 523 -40.04 2.72 28.56
N ARG A 524 -39.79 1.96 29.65
CA ARG A 524 -39.73 0.48 29.57
C ARG A 524 -41.07 -0.10 29.10
N HIS A 525 -41.04 -1.28 28.49
CA HIS A 525 -42.18 -2.04 27.96
C HIS A 525 -43.03 -1.30 26.90
N ARG A 526 -42.65 -0.09 26.48
CA ARG A 526 -43.34 0.63 25.39
C ARG A 526 -42.61 0.39 24.07
N VAL A 527 -43.39 0.09 23.03
CA VAL A 527 -42.85 -0.05 21.67
C VAL A 527 -42.54 1.33 21.12
N HIS A 528 -41.33 1.54 20.69
CA HIS A 528 -40.86 2.75 20.01
C HIS A 528 -40.35 2.43 18.61
N ILE A 529 -40.37 3.44 17.74
CA ILE A 529 -39.93 3.32 16.36
C ILE A 529 -38.62 4.10 16.18
N TRP A 530 -37.66 3.50 15.54
CA TRP A 530 -36.43 4.16 15.08
C TRP A 530 -36.35 4.05 13.58
N ARG A 531 -35.72 5.05 12.95
CA ARG A 531 -35.57 5.16 11.51
C ARG A 531 -34.10 5.29 11.16
N ALA A 532 -33.66 4.55 10.12
CA ALA A 532 -32.39 4.77 9.42
C ALA A 532 -32.57 5.98 8.49
N ALA A 533 -32.27 7.18 8.99
CA ALA A 533 -32.27 8.40 8.19
C ALA A 533 -30.96 8.51 7.42
N LEU A 534 -30.78 7.60 6.45
CA LEU A 534 -29.59 7.48 5.62
C LEU A 534 -29.88 7.99 4.21
N ARG A 535 -28.85 8.62 3.60
CA ARG A 535 -28.87 9.07 2.22
C ARG A 535 -27.59 8.57 1.52
N PRO A 536 -27.71 7.82 0.42
CA PRO A 536 -26.55 7.43 -0.38
C PRO A 536 -25.77 8.64 -0.88
N ARG A 537 -24.45 8.54 -0.92
CA ARG A 537 -23.58 9.53 -1.60
C ARG A 537 -23.50 9.28 -3.10
N VAL A 538 -23.62 8.03 -3.50
CA VAL A 538 -23.56 7.60 -4.89
C VAL A 538 -24.97 7.56 -5.45
N ALA A 539 -25.21 8.27 -6.53
CA ALA A 539 -26.53 8.29 -7.19
C ALA A 539 -26.92 6.89 -7.67
N GLY A 540 -28.20 6.55 -7.58
CA GLY A 540 -28.72 5.24 -7.97
C GLY A 540 -28.53 4.13 -6.92
N THR A 541 -27.77 4.38 -5.83
CA THR A 541 -27.61 3.39 -4.76
C THR A 541 -28.88 3.25 -3.95
N THR A 542 -29.28 2.01 -3.68
CA THR A 542 -30.41 1.65 -2.84
C THR A 542 -29.96 0.82 -1.64
N PHE A 543 -30.72 0.87 -0.53
CA PHE A 543 -30.46 -0.01 0.61
C PHE A 543 -31.15 -1.35 0.40
N THR A 544 -30.40 -2.43 0.56
CA THR A 544 -30.87 -3.81 0.37
C THR A 544 -31.26 -4.47 1.69
N GLY A 545 -30.82 -3.93 2.84
CA GLY A 545 -31.14 -4.48 4.14
C GLY A 545 -30.68 -3.63 5.30
N PHE A 546 -31.27 -3.90 6.47
CA PHE A 546 -30.96 -3.25 7.74
C PHE A 546 -30.88 -4.27 8.88
N ALA A 547 -29.89 -4.11 9.75
CA ALA A 547 -29.79 -4.86 11.01
C ALA A 547 -29.65 -3.86 12.16
N TRP A 548 -30.52 -4.01 13.16
CA TRP A 548 -30.59 -3.15 14.34
C TRP A 548 -30.19 -3.98 15.57
N SER A 549 -29.06 -3.69 16.17
CA SER A 549 -28.69 -4.20 17.49
C SER A 549 -29.09 -3.16 18.54
N TRP A 550 -29.91 -3.58 19.50
CA TRP A 550 -30.56 -2.67 20.45
C TRP A 550 -29.73 -2.40 21.72
N GLY A 551 -28.60 -3.10 21.87
CA GLY A 551 -27.74 -2.98 23.05
C GLY A 551 -28.20 -3.81 24.26
N ASP A 552 -29.38 -4.46 24.17
CA ASP A 552 -29.95 -5.35 25.17
C ASP A 552 -29.83 -6.85 24.76
N ARG A 553 -28.89 -7.16 23.86
CA ARG A 553 -28.64 -8.49 23.24
C ARG A 553 -29.69 -8.91 22.21
N THR A 554 -30.65 -8.05 21.88
CA THR A 554 -31.63 -8.34 20.83
C THR A 554 -31.26 -7.67 19.51
N VAL A 555 -31.68 -8.29 18.40
CA VAL A 555 -31.40 -7.82 17.03
C VAL A 555 -32.68 -7.90 16.20
N THR A 556 -32.96 -6.87 15.42
CA THR A 556 -34.01 -6.86 14.40
C THR A 556 -33.37 -6.76 13.03
N ARG A 557 -33.78 -7.61 12.08
CA ARG A 557 -33.30 -7.57 10.68
C ARG A 557 -34.49 -7.43 9.73
N GLY A 558 -34.27 -6.77 8.58
CA GLY A 558 -35.27 -6.62 7.55
C GLY A 558 -34.85 -5.65 6.45
N THR A 559 -35.70 -5.41 5.49
CA THR A 559 -35.48 -4.47 4.37
C THR A 559 -36.05 -3.07 4.65
N ALA A 560 -36.88 -2.92 5.67
CA ALA A 560 -37.47 -1.63 6.03
C ALA A 560 -36.45 -0.74 6.76
N ALA A 561 -36.38 0.53 6.37
CA ALA A 561 -35.54 1.54 7.03
C ALA A 561 -36.00 1.89 8.46
N THR A 562 -37.14 1.36 8.90
CA THR A 562 -37.69 1.56 10.24
C THR A 562 -37.74 0.25 10.99
N ALA A 563 -37.49 0.30 12.30
CA ALA A 563 -37.62 -0.84 13.18
C ALA A 563 -38.31 -0.46 14.49
N ARG A 564 -39.00 -1.42 15.09
CA ARG A 564 -39.72 -1.29 16.36
C ARG A 564 -39.00 -2.06 17.45
N HIS A 565 -38.90 -1.47 18.64
CA HIS A 565 -38.30 -2.16 19.78
C HIS A 565 -38.91 -1.68 21.10
N ALA A 566 -38.94 -2.56 22.10
CA ALA A 566 -39.35 -2.27 23.47
C ALA A 566 -38.32 -2.82 24.46
N TYR A 567 -37.76 -1.95 25.26
CA TYR A 567 -36.79 -2.34 26.31
C TYR A 567 -37.49 -2.88 27.55
N LYS A 568 -37.00 -3.98 28.07
CA LYS A 568 -37.56 -4.62 29.28
C LYS A 568 -37.04 -4.05 30.58
N ARG A 569 -35.85 -3.44 30.59
CA ARG A 569 -35.19 -2.92 31.79
C ARG A 569 -34.79 -1.46 31.63
N PRO A 570 -34.82 -0.64 32.69
CA PRO A 570 -34.21 0.69 32.68
C PRO A 570 -32.72 0.59 32.44
N GLY A 571 -32.12 1.61 31.82
CA GLY A 571 -30.68 1.64 31.56
C GLY A 571 -30.31 2.56 30.39
N ARG A 572 -29.02 2.59 30.08
CA ARG A 572 -28.49 3.27 28.89
C ARG A 572 -28.05 2.20 27.89
N TYR A 573 -28.59 2.24 26.70
CA TYR A 573 -28.34 1.27 25.64
C TYR A 573 -27.72 1.96 24.43
N LEU A 574 -26.79 1.27 23.77
CA LEU A 574 -26.21 1.69 22.49
C LEU A 574 -26.92 0.96 21.36
N ILE A 575 -27.73 1.70 20.60
CA ILE A 575 -28.31 1.18 19.36
C ILE A 575 -27.22 1.22 18.29
N ARG A 576 -26.99 0.09 17.60
CA ARG A 576 -26.14 0.02 16.40
C ARG A 576 -27.00 -0.38 15.21
N LEU A 577 -27.05 0.47 14.22
CA LEU A 577 -27.65 0.22 12.92
C LEU A 577 -26.54 -0.22 11.96
N THR A 578 -26.73 -1.32 11.28
CA THR A 578 -25.93 -1.74 10.12
C THR A 578 -26.87 -1.76 8.91
N ALA A 579 -26.55 -0.99 7.89
CA ALA A 579 -27.29 -0.97 6.63
C ALA A 579 -26.40 -1.51 5.50
N PHE A 580 -27.00 -2.23 4.58
CA PHE A 580 -26.36 -2.81 3.40
C PHE A 580 -26.92 -2.11 2.17
N ASP A 581 -26.05 -1.80 1.20
CA ASP A 581 -26.49 -1.12 -0.02
C ASP A 581 -26.24 -1.96 -1.29
N SER A 582 -26.75 -1.49 -2.42
CA SER A 582 -26.64 -2.16 -3.72
C SER A 582 -25.23 -2.11 -4.32
N LEU A 583 -24.31 -1.38 -3.70
CA LEU A 583 -22.88 -1.35 -4.04
C LEU A 583 -22.06 -2.24 -3.11
N HIS A 584 -22.73 -3.15 -2.39
CA HIS A 584 -22.12 -4.08 -1.44
C HIS A 584 -21.38 -3.39 -0.28
N GLN A 585 -21.67 -2.11 0.00
CA GLN A 585 -21.08 -1.39 1.11
C GLN A 585 -21.87 -1.63 2.40
N ILE A 586 -21.19 -1.52 3.52
CA ILE A 586 -21.75 -1.64 4.85
C ILE A 586 -21.69 -0.27 5.55
N VAL A 587 -22.82 0.24 5.95
CA VAL A 587 -22.96 1.53 6.67
C VAL A 587 -23.29 1.26 8.12
N VAL A 588 -22.44 1.68 9.04
CA VAL A 588 -22.69 1.53 10.48
C VAL A 588 -22.99 2.90 11.10
N ARG A 589 -24.04 2.97 11.94
CA ARG A 589 -24.38 4.16 12.74
C ARG A 589 -24.75 3.74 14.13
N THR A 590 -24.45 4.59 15.10
CA THR A 590 -24.77 4.34 16.51
C THR A 590 -25.56 5.48 17.13
N ALA A 591 -26.35 5.16 18.14
CA ALA A 591 -27.09 6.13 18.92
C ALA A 591 -27.33 5.62 20.34
N PHE A 592 -27.20 6.49 21.34
CA PHE A 592 -27.59 6.15 22.70
C PHE A 592 -29.08 6.42 22.94
N VAL A 593 -29.72 5.53 23.70
CA VAL A 593 -31.05 5.70 24.24
C VAL A 593 -31.03 5.46 25.76
N ARG A 594 -31.72 6.28 26.51
CA ARG A 594 -31.95 6.11 27.94
C ARG A 594 -33.34 5.57 28.17
N VAL A 595 -33.46 4.43 28.81
CA VAL A 595 -34.74 3.80 29.20
C VAL A 595 -35.04 4.15 30.65
N THR A 596 -36.21 4.72 30.88
CA THR A 596 -36.68 5.05 32.23
C THR A 596 -37.71 4.01 32.72
N GLY A 597 -37.94 4.00 34.00
CA GLY A 597 -38.90 3.11 34.68
C GLY A 597 -40.35 3.29 34.23
#